data_96dec87b3323b34229e76de238220330
#
_entry.id   96dec87b3323b34229e76de238220330
#
_cell.length_a   1.000
_cell.length_b   1.000
_cell.length_c   1.000
_cell.angle_alpha   90.00
_cell.angle_beta   90.00
_cell.angle_gamma   90.00
#
_symmetry.space_group_name_H-M   'P 1'
#
loop_
_entity.id
_entity.type
_entity.pdbx_description
1 polymer ?
#
loop_
_entity_poly.entity_id
_entity_poly.type
_entity_poly.pdbx_seq_one_letter_code
_entity_poly.pdbx_strand_id
1 'polypeptide(L)'
;RDTDRSRGLGDVYKRQILFHVLPDMDPVYTISIIPTGMGAAGYTMPLPENDDMFNTKGKMLQDITTLLGGRVAEEIIFGDITTGASNDIKRATSTARAMVMQYGMSDKLGLITYGDDGDEVFIGRDLAHTRSYSEEVAKEIDKEVHDIIDRCHADARKIISQHMDVLHKCAALLLEKEKIQRDEFEALFTAENEMPQE
;
A
#
# COMPACT_ATOMS: atom_id res chain seq x y z
N ARG A 1 16.13 21.41 -6.92
CA ARG A 1 14.68 21.72 -6.81
C ARG A 1 13.82 20.83 -7.70
N ASP A 2 14.28 20.48 -8.91
CA ASP A 2 13.51 19.62 -9.83
C ASP A 2 13.54 18.14 -9.43
N THR A 3 14.63 17.67 -8.84
CA THR A 3 14.78 16.30 -8.36
C THR A 3 13.91 15.99 -7.13
N ASP A 4 13.65 16.96 -6.26
CA ASP A 4 12.75 16.77 -5.10
C ASP A 4 11.28 16.77 -5.52
N ARG A 5 10.91 17.58 -6.51
CA ARG A 5 9.56 17.54 -7.10
C ARG A 5 9.30 16.21 -7.81
N SER A 6 10.26 15.70 -8.56
CA SER A 6 10.11 14.41 -9.26
C SER A 6 10.05 13.21 -8.30
N ARG A 7 10.74 13.27 -7.14
CA ARG A 7 10.67 12.24 -6.10
C ARG A 7 9.33 12.26 -5.36
N GLY A 8 8.82 13.44 -5.01
CA GLY A 8 7.49 13.56 -4.39
C GLY A 8 6.34 13.21 -5.34
N LEU A 9 6.49 13.48 -6.63
CA LEU A 9 5.60 13.02 -7.69
C LEU A 9 5.50 11.49 -7.70
N GLY A 10 6.62 10.81 -7.46
CA GLY A 10 6.68 9.37 -7.46
C GLY A 10 5.66 8.69 -6.52
N ASP A 11 5.53 9.16 -5.30
CA ASP A 11 4.64 8.56 -4.31
C ASP A 11 3.14 8.80 -4.61
N VAL A 12 2.82 9.90 -5.26
CA VAL A 12 1.44 10.31 -5.47
C VAL A 12 0.78 9.53 -6.59
N TYR A 13 1.35 9.43 -7.78
CA TYR A 13 0.69 8.78 -8.92
C TYR A 13 0.87 7.25 -8.99
N LYS A 14 1.78 6.70 -8.20
CA LYS A 14 2.09 5.27 -8.19
C LYS A 14 1.05 4.43 -7.45
N ARG A 15 0.52 4.96 -6.35
CA ARG A 15 -0.58 4.33 -5.61
C ARG A 15 -1.87 4.31 -6.41
N GLN A 16 -2.08 5.28 -7.27
CA GLN A 16 -3.33 5.48 -7.99
C GLN A 16 -3.62 4.36 -8.98
N ILE A 17 -2.57 3.86 -9.65
CA ILE A 17 -2.70 2.70 -10.53
C ILE A 17 -3.21 1.51 -9.73
N LEU A 18 -2.66 1.27 -8.55
CA LEU A 18 -3.08 0.19 -7.66
C LEU A 18 -4.52 0.39 -7.16
N PHE A 19 -4.90 1.60 -6.77
CA PHE A 19 -6.28 1.93 -6.39
C PHE A 19 -7.27 1.70 -7.53
N HIS A 20 -6.88 1.96 -8.77
CA HIS A 20 -7.76 1.78 -9.93
C HIS A 20 -7.87 0.31 -10.37
N VAL A 21 -6.76 -0.43 -10.31
CA VAL A 21 -6.69 -1.81 -10.83
C VAL A 21 -7.21 -2.83 -9.81
N LEU A 22 -7.02 -2.58 -8.52
CA LEU A 22 -7.43 -3.50 -7.46
C LEU A 22 -8.93 -3.36 -7.16
N PRO A 23 -9.72 -4.45 -7.23
CA PRO A 23 -11.18 -4.39 -7.24
C PRO A 23 -11.83 -3.95 -5.91
N ASP A 24 -11.16 -4.17 -4.77
CA ASP A 24 -11.71 -3.85 -3.44
C ASP A 24 -11.19 -2.52 -2.89
N MET A 25 -10.47 -1.75 -3.73
CA MET A 25 -9.93 -0.45 -3.34
C MET A 25 -10.90 0.67 -3.69
N ASP A 26 -10.95 1.69 -2.84
CA ASP A 26 -11.76 2.87 -3.10
C ASP A 26 -11.25 3.63 -4.33
N PRO A 27 -12.15 4.13 -5.20
CA PRO A 27 -11.74 4.83 -6.40
C PRO A 27 -11.01 6.14 -6.06
N VAL A 28 -10.05 6.49 -6.92
CA VAL A 28 -9.32 7.75 -6.80
C VAL A 28 -10.24 8.90 -7.16
N TYR A 29 -10.43 9.84 -6.22
CA TYR A 29 -11.23 11.04 -6.45
C TYR A 29 -10.41 12.21 -7.00
N THR A 30 -9.26 12.44 -6.39
CA THR A 30 -8.37 13.55 -6.76
C THR A 30 -6.92 13.18 -6.52
N ILE A 31 -6.07 13.64 -7.42
CA ILE A 31 -4.62 13.54 -7.36
C ILE A 31 -4.05 14.95 -7.43
N SER A 32 -3.17 15.31 -6.50
CA SER A 32 -2.52 16.62 -6.48
C SER A 32 -1.05 16.51 -6.10
N ILE A 33 -0.22 17.26 -6.81
CA ILE A 33 1.20 17.43 -6.50
C ILE A 33 1.48 18.77 -5.80
N ILE A 34 0.43 19.50 -5.44
CA ILE A 34 0.55 20.74 -4.68
C ILE A 34 0.90 20.37 -3.22
N PRO A 35 2.00 20.88 -2.66
CA PRO A 35 2.36 20.60 -1.28
C PRO A 35 1.31 21.12 -0.30
N THR A 36 0.77 20.25 0.56
CA THR A 36 -0.21 20.61 1.58
C THR A 36 0.40 20.53 2.98
N GLY A 37 1.31 21.44 3.32
CA GLY A 37 1.89 21.50 4.67
C GLY A 37 3.18 20.69 4.87
N MET A 38 3.58 20.45 6.13
CA MET A 38 4.88 19.94 6.50
C MET A 38 5.22 18.57 5.90
N GLY A 39 5.99 18.56 4.82
CA GLY A 39 6.67 17.36 4.31
C GLY A 39 5.90 16.53 3.27
N ALA A 40 4.67 16.86 2.92
CA ALA A 40 3.93 16.15 1.88
C ALA A 40 4.12 16.84 0.51
N ALA A 41 4.74 16.15 -0.43
CA ALA A 41 4.98 16.65 -1.80
C ALA A 41 3.74 16.54 -2.71
N GLY A 42 2.61 16.12 -2.18
CA GLY A 42 1.34 15.91 -2.86
C GLY A 42 0.45 14.94 -2.10
N TYR A 43 -0.77 14.72 -2.57
CA TYR A 43 -1.71 13.78 -1.96
C TYR A 43 -2.61 13.08 -2.99
N THR A 44 -3.02 11.88 -2.65
CA THR A 44 -4.10 11.16 -3.31
C THR A 44 -5.26 11.05 -2.34
N MET A 45 -6.45 11.41 -2.79
CA MET A 45 -7.68 11.28 -2.00
C MET A 45 -8.54 10.17 -2.61
N PRO A 46 -8.61 8.99 -1.99
CA PRO A 46 -9.65 8.02 -2.30
C PRO A 46 -10.99 8.51 -1.74
N LEU A 47 -12.08 8.17 -2.39
CA LEU A 47 -13.42 8.42 -1.90
C LEU A 47 -14.05 7.07 -1.54
N PRO A 48 -14.28 6.78 -0.24
CA PRO A 48 -14.97 5.56 0.17
C PRO A 48 -16.39 5.53 -0.44
N GLU A 49 -16.67 4.48 -1.20
CA GLU A 49 -18.01 4.26 -1.77
C GLU A 49 -18.89 3.43 -0.84
N ASN A 50 -18.30 2.66 0.08
CA ASN A 50 -19.01 1.83 1.04
C ASN A 50 -18.44 1.98 2.46
N ASP A 51 -19.32 2.03 3.43
CA ASP A 51 -19.01 1.92 4.87
C ASP A 51 -18.93 0.43 5.25
N ASP A 52 -17.85 -0.24 4.86
CA ASP A 52 -17.62 -1.63 5.21
C ASP A 52 -17.26 -1.75 6.69
N MET A 53 -18.18 -2.31 7.49
CA MET A 53 -17.93 -2.58 8.92
C MET A 53 -16.83 -3.63 9.15
N PHE A 54 -16.57 -4.50 8.15
CA PHE A 54 -15.59 -5.58 8.24
C PHE A 54 -14.67 -5.61 7.02
N ASN A 55 -13.37 -5.76 7.27
CA ASN A 55 -12.38 -5.94 6.22
C ASN A 55 -12.21 -7.42 5.90
N THR A 56 -12.32 -7.79 4.63
CA THR A 56 -12.02 -9.15 4.16
C THR A 56 -10.51 -9.37 4.07
N LYS A 57 -10.08 -10.65 4.09
CA LYS A 57 -8.67 -11.02 3.83
C LYS A 57 -8.18 -10.45 2.49
N GLY A 58 -9.02 -10.50 1.45
CA GLY A 58 -8.71 -9.97 0.12
C GLY A 58 -8.44 -8.45 0.16
N LYS A 59 -9.34 -7.67 0.80
CA LYS A 59 -9.19 -6.23 0.95
C LYS A 59 -7.91 -5.87 1.72
N MET A 60 -7.63 -6.56 2.82
CA MET A 60 -6.41 -6.33 3.61
C MET A 60 -5.13 -6.60 2.81
N LEU A 61 -5.10 -7.64 1.97
CA LEU A 61 -3.98 -7.91 1.06
C LEU A 61 -3.83 -6.81 0.01
N GLN A 62 -4.92 -6.29 -0.53
CA GLN A 62 -4.90 -5.17 -1.48
C GLN A 62 -4.43 -3.87 -0.82
N ASP A 63 -4.82 -3.61 0.42
CA ASP A 63 -4.32 -2.49 1.22
C ASP A 63 -2.80 -2.56 1.39
N ILE A 64 -2.26 -3.74 1.75
CA ILE A 64 -0.82 -3.97 1.86
C ILE A 64 -0.13 -3.73 0.52
N THR A 65 -0.68 -4.28 -0.56
CA THR A 65 -0.16 -4.10 -1.94
C THR A 65 -0.08 -2.61 -2.30
N THR A 66 -1.12 -1.84 -1.98
CA THR A 66 -1.18 -0.40 -2.24
C THR A 66 -0.16 0.37 -1.41
N LEU A 67 0.01 0.04 -0.13
CA LEU A 67 1.03 0.65 0.73
C LEU A 67 2.45 0.42 0.21
N LEU A 68 2.72 -0.76 -0.35
CA LEU A 68 4.03 -1.09 -0.93
C LEU A 68 4.26 -0.46 -2.31
N GLY A 69 3.21 0.04 -2.96
CA GLY A 69 3.29 0.62 -4.31
C GLY A 69 4.29 1.77 -4.44
N GLY A 70 4.40 2.63 -3.43
CA GLY A 70 5.39 3.72 -3.42
C GLY A 70 6.83 3.20 -3.54
N ARG A 71 7.18 2.21 -2.72
CA ARG A 71 8.50 1.55 -2.75
C ARG A 71 8.79 0.89 -4.09
N VAL A 72 7.84 0.09 -4.58
CA VAL A 72 7.98 -0.63 -5.85
C VAL A 72 8.24 0.32 -7.01
N ALA A 73 7.57 1.42 -7.02
CA ALA A 73 7.73 2.35 -8.11
C ALA A 73 9.02 3.17 -8.01
N GLU A 74 9.55 3.45 -6.82
CA GLU A 74 10.93 3.95 -6.67
C GLU A 74 11.93 2.97 -7.28
N GLU A 75 11.80 1.68 -6.97
CA GLU A 75 12.66 0.63 -7.51
C GLU A 75 12.63 0.56 -9.05
N ILE A 76 11.42 0.62 -9.65
CA ILE A 76 11.26 0.49 -11.11
C ILE A 76 11.75 1.75 -11.85
N ILE A 77 11.43 2.95 -11.35
CA ILE A 77 11.66 4.20 -12.09
C ILE A 77 13.06 4.76 -11.85
N PHE A 78 13.50 4.73 -10.59
CA PHE A 78 14.79 5.35 -10.22
C PHE A 78 15.91 4.34 -10.07
N GLY A 79 15.61 3.03 -10.03
CA GLY A 79 16.60 2.00 -9.73
C GLY A 79 17.24 2.15 -8.34
N ASP A 80 16.65 2.95 -7.48
CA ASP A 80 17.11 3.26 -6.13
C ASP A 80 15.91 3.43 -5.19
N ILE A 81 16.16 3.41 -3.88
CA ILE A 81 15.13 3.46 -2.85
C ILE A 81 15.41 4.60 -1.87
N THR A 82 14.34 5.22 -1.35
CA THR A 82 14.44 6.30 -0.38
C THR A 82 13.77 5.93 0.95
N THR A 83 13.96 6.76 1.97
CA THR A 83 13.28 6.63 3.27
C THR A 83 11.80 7.04 3.22
N GLY A 84 11.32 7.59 2.10
CA GLY A 84 9.95 8.10 1.95
C GLY A 84 8.87 7.05 2.20
N ALA A 85 9.12 5.81 1.79
CA ALA A 85 8.17 4.70 1.98
C ALA A 85 8.19 4.07 3.39
N SER A 86 9.00 4.58 4.34
CA SER A 86 9.19 3.93 5.66
C SER A 86 7.90 3.79 6.47
N ASN A 87 7.04 4.80 6.45
CA ASN A 87 5.75 4.74 7.16
C ASN A 87 4.78 3.75 6.54
N ASP A 88 4.76 3.65 5.21
CA ASP A 88 3.89 2.71 4.49
C ASP A 88 4.34 1.27 4.71
N ILE A 89 5.64 1.01 4.71
CA ILE A 89 6.20 -0.30 5.05
C ILE A 89 5.84 -0.69 6.49
N LYS A 90 5.92 0.23 7.44
CA LYS A 90 5.52 0.00 8.83
C LYS A 90 4.04 -0.36 8.93
N ARG A 91 3.17 0.38 8.25
CA ARG A 91 1.73 0.10 8.20
C ARG A 91 1.43 -1.25 7.55
N ALA A 92 2.05 -1.56 6.42
CA ALA A 92 1.92 -2.84 5.73
C ALA A 92 2.32 -4.01 6.65
N THR A 93 3.45 -3.90 7.33
CA THR A 93 3.91 -4.91 8.29
C THR A 93 2.94 -5.08 9.47
N SER A 94 2.43 -3.98 10.03
CA SER A 94 1.44 -4.04 11.12
C SER A 94 0.14 -4.70 10.67
N THR A 95 -0.33 -4.42 9.47
CA THR A 95 -1.53 -5.06 8.89
C THR A 95 -1.30 -6.55 8.67
N ALA A 96 -0.16 -6.95 8.09
CA ALA A 96 0.18 -8.37 7.90
C ALA A 96 0.28 -9.12 9.24
N ARG A 97 0.88 -8.51 10.28
CA ARG A 97 0.90 -9.09 11.63
C ARG A 97 -0.49 -9.26 12.22
N ALA A 98 -1.37 -8.26 12.08
CA ALA A 98 -2.75 -8.35 12.56
C ALA A 98 -3.52 -9.49 11.85
N MET A 99 -3.34 -9.66 10.53
CA MET A 99 -3.94 -10.76 9.78
C MET A 99 -3.54 -12.12 10.34
N VAL A 100 -2.25 -12.30 10.66
CA VAL A 100 -1.70 -13.57 11.15
C VAL A 100 -2.03 -13.80 12.62
N MET A 101 -1.83 -12.78 13.47
CA MET A 101 -1.86 -12.94 14.92
C MET A 101 -3.23 -12.68 15.55
N GLN A 102 -4.04 -11.77 14.97
CA GLN A 102 -5.31 -11.33 15.58
C GLN A 102 -6.52 -11.89 14.87
N TYR A 103 -6.48 -11.99 13.52
CA TYR A 103 -7.67 -12.34 12.73
C TYR A 103 -7.71 -13.78 12.25
N GLY A 104 -6.69 -14.61 12.59
CA GLY A 104 -6.66 -16.01 12.19
C GLY A 104 -6.68 -16.22 10.67
N MET A 105 -6.09 -15.29 9.90
CA MET A 105 -6.10 -15.31 8.43
C MET A 105 -4.94 -16.09 7.82
N SER A 106 -4.10 -16.75 8.63
CA SER A 106 -3.07 -17.68 8.17
C SER A 106 -3.61 -19.10 8.12
N ASP A 107 -3.44 -19.77 6.97
CA ASP A 107 -3.86 -21.17 6.82
C ASP A 107 -2.97 -22.14 7.62
N LYS A 108 -1.74 -21.75 7.93
CA LYS A 108 -0.80 -22.58 8.69
C LYS A 108 -0.98 -22.46 10.20
N LEU A 109 -1.20 -21.24 10.69
CA LEU A 109 -1.37 -20.97 12.12
C LEU A 109 -2.81 -21.15 12.57
N GLY A 110 -3.76 -21.21 11.65
CA GLY A 110 -5.16 -21.49 11.91
C GLY A 110 -5.93 -20.37 12.62
N LEU A 111 -7.06 -20.75 13.21
CA LEU A 111 -8.01 -19.85 13.87
C LEU A 111 -7.62 -19.63 15.34
N ILE A 112 -6.41 -19.15 15.56
CA ILE A 112 -5.86 -18.89 16.90
C ILE A 112 -5.36 -17.45 16.94
N THR A 113 -5.61 -16.75 18.05
CA THR A 113 -5.02 -15.45 18.33
C THR A 113 -3.70 -15.62 19.09
N TYR A 114 -2.65 -14.95 18.57
CA TYR A 114 -1.31 -14.94 19.15
C TYR A 114 -0.97 -13.53 19.61
N GLY A 115 -1.51 -13.08 20.71
CA GLY A 115 -1.23 -11.74 21.24
C GLY A 115 -1.56 -11.70 22.72
N ASP A 116 -0.89 -10.85 23.46
CA ASP A 116 -1.36 -10.51 24.79
C ASP A 116 -2.67 -9.74 24.60
N ASP A 117 -3.73 -10.22 25.28
CA ASP A 117 -4.90 -9.41 25.56
C ASP A 117 -4.45 -8.22 26.42
N GLY A 118 -4.09 -7.12 25.74
CA GLY A 118 -3.56 -5.90 26.35
C GLY A 118 -4.56 -5.12 27.18
N ASP A 119 -5.53 -5.78 27.83
CA ASP A 119 -6.54 -5.20 28.71
C ASP A 119 -6.24 -5.36 30.21
N GLU A 120 -5.13 -5.96 30.60
CA GLU A 120 -4.70 -5.85 31.99
C GLU A 120 -3.68 -4.74 32.16
N VAL A 121 -4.16 -3.50 32.32
CA VAL A 121 -3.42 -2.40 32.93
C VAL A 121 -3.17 -2.73 34.40
N PHE A 122 -2.20 -3.61 34.65
CA PHE A 122 -1.66 -3.78 35.99
C PHE A 122 -0.46 -2.85 36.16
N ILE A 123 -0.71 -1.70 36.75
CA ILE A 123 0.32 -0.76 37.23
C ILE A 123 1.17 -1.51 38.27
N GLY A 124 2.37 -1.93 37.86
CA GLY A 124 3.42 -2.29 38.82
C GLY A 124 4.04 -3.68 38.73
N ARG A 125 4.24 -4.29 37.55
CA ARG A 125 5.14 -5.45 37.44
C ARG A 125 5.93 -5.45 36.15
N ASP A 126 7.21 -5.67 36.35
CA ASP A 126 8.33 -5.81 35.40
C ASP A 126 7.98 -6.17 33.95
N LEU A 127 8.52 -5.35 33.10
CA LEU A 127 8.79 -5.33 31.66
C LEU A 127 9.36 -6.60 31.00
N ALA A 128 9.01 -7.79 31.44
CA ALA A 128 9.22 -9.01 30.71
C ALA A 128 7.91 -9.37 29.99
N HIS A 129 7.68 -8.81 28.79
CA HIS A 129 6.68 -9.34 27.87
C HIS A 129 7.01 -10.82 27.57
N THR A 130 6.51 -11.69 28.41
CA THR A 130 6.62 -13.13 28.16
C THR A 130 5.68 -13.47 27.02
N ARG A 131 6.23 -13.79 25.85
CA ARG A 131 5.45 -14.26 24.71
C ARG A 131 4.61 -15.45 25.17
N SER A 132 3.31 -15.43 24.88
CA SER A 132 2.36 -16.50 25.24
C SER A 132 2.45 -17.72 24.32
N TYR A 133 3.43 -17.77 23.38
CA TYR A 133 3.60 -18.83 22.40
C TYR A 133 5.08 -19.23 22.24
N SER A 134 5.30 -20.46 21.72
CA SER A 134 6.62 -21.06 21.57
C SER A 134 7.50 -20.33 20.53
N GLU A 135 8.82 -20.55 20.59
CA GLU A 135 9.76 -20.06 19.58
C GLU A 135 9.48 -20.61 18.17
N GLU A 136 8.92 -21.82 18.07
CA GLU A 136 8.51 -22.40 16.79
C GLU A 136 7.34 -21.65 16.18
N VAL A 137 6.34 -21.29 16.98
CA VAL A 137 5.21 -20.48 16.57
C VAL A 137 5.69 -19.06 16.19
N ALA A 138 6.61 -18.48 16.96
CA ALA A 138 7.18 -17.18 16.63
C ALA A 138 7.86 -17.17 15.25
N LYS A 139 8.63 -18.19 14.93
CA LYS A 139 9.26 -18.35 13.61
C LYS A 139 8.24 -18.50 12.49
N GLU A 140 7.16 -19.25 12.73
CA GLU A 140 6.11 -19.41 11.72
C GLU A 140 5.32 -18.11 11.52
N ILE A 141 5.05 -17.33 12.58
CA ILE A 141 4.45 -16.00 12.48
C ILE A 141 5.33 -15.07 11.63
N ASP A 142 6.63 -15.01 11.92
CA ASP A 142 7.56 -14.17 11.17
C ASP A 142 7.62 -14.57 9.69
N LYS A 143 7.58 -15.88 9.41
CA LYS A 143 7.56 -16.40 8.04
C LYS A 143 6.27 -16.04 7.31
N GLU A 144 5.11 -16.25 7.93
CA GLU A 144 3.82 -15.91 7.34
C GLU A 144 3.71 -14.40 7.04
N VAL A 145 4.18 -13.55 7.95
CA VAL A 145 4.21 -12.10 7.73
C VAL A 145 5.12 -11.75 6.55
N HIS A 146 6.30 -12.36 6.48
CA HIS A 146 7.25 -12.14 5.38
C HIS A 146 6.64 -12.61 4.04
N ASP A 147 6.03 -13.78 4.00
CA ASP A 147 5.40 -14.35 2.80
C ASP A 147 4.24 -13.43 2.30
N ILE A 148 3.44 -12.85 3.21
CA ILE A 148 2.40 -11.89 2.87
C ILE A 148 3.00 -10.63 2.22
N ILE A 149 4.02 -10.04 2.84
CA ILE A 149 4.68 -8.84 2.33
C ILE A 149 5.31 -9.09 0.96
N ASP A 150 6.04 -10.18 0.79
CA ASP A 150 6.70 -10.54 -0.47
C ASP A 150 5.69 -10.74 -1.60
N ARG A 151 4.58 -11.44 -1.32
CA ARG A 151 3.52 -11.65 -2.29
C ARG A 151 2.89 -10.32 -2.71
N CYS A 152 2.52 -9.47 -1.76
CA CYS A 152 1.93 -8.16 -2.04
C CYS A 152 2.90 -7.24 -2.78
N HIS A 153 4.20 -7.31 -2.47
CA HIS A 153 5.25 -6.59 -3.19
C HIS A 153 5.36 -7.06 -4.64
N ALA A 154 5.35 -8.37 -4.87
CA ALA A 154 5.38 -8.95 -6.22
C ALA A 154 4.13 -8.56 -7.04
N ASP A 155 2.95 -8.58 -6.43
CA ASP A 155 1.69 -8.18 -7.06
C ASP A 155 1.72 -6.68 -7.43
N ALA A 156 2.17 -5.80 -6.53
CA ALA A 156 2.35 -4.39 -6.80
C ALA A 156 3.31 -4.14 -7.97
N ARG A 157 4.44 -4.85 -7.98
CA ARG A 157 5.44 -4.75 -9.06
C ARG A 157 4.88 -5.17 -10.40
N LYS A 158 4.13 -6.27 -10.44
CA LYS A 158 3.46 -6.76 -11.65
C LYS A 158 2.48 -5.74 -12.20
N ILE A 159 1.57 -5.22 -11.35
CA ILE A 159 0.55 -4.25 -11.76
C ILE A 159 1.19 -2.96 -12.26
N ILE A 160 2.15 -2.40 -11.53
CA ILE A 160 2.82 -1.15 -11.93
C ILE A 160 3.57 -1.35 -13.25
N SER A 161 4.28 -2.48 -13.42
CA SER A 161 5.02 -2.77 -14.66
C SER A 161 4.10 -2.92 -15.87
N GLN A 162 2.89 -3.45 -15.70
CA GLN A 162 1.90 -3.58 -16.76
C GLN A 162 1.27 -2.26 -17.19
N HIS A 163 1.28 -1.23 -16.32
CA HIS A 163 0.66 0.08 -16.55
C HIS A 163 1.68 1.23 -16.58
N MET A 164 2.90 0.96 -17.01
CA MET A 164 3.96 1.98 -17.10
C MET A 164 3.59 3.16 -17.99
N ASP A 165 2.89 2.89 -19.10
CA ASP A 165 2.46 3.94 -20.04
C ASP A 165 1.43 4.89 -19.40
N VAL A 166 0.46 4.32 -18.67
CA VAL A 166 -0.50 5.12 -17.89
C VAL A 166 0.20 5.95 -16.84
N LEU A 167 1.21 5.37 -16.18
CA LEU A 167 2.01 6.05 -15.17
C LEU A 167 2.74 7.27 -15.76
N HIS A 168 3.38 7.11 -16.92
CA HIS A 168 4.07 8.21 -17.60
C HIS A 168 3.10 9.30 -18.09
N LYS A 169 1.96 8.92 -18.64
CA LYS A 169 0.91 9.86 -19.07
C LYS A 169 0.33 10.64 -17.88
N CYS A 170 0.07 9.95 -16.77
CA CYS A 170 -0.41 10.57 -15.52
C CYS A 170 0.61 11.56 -14.97
N ALA A 171 1.89 11.19 -14.94
CA ALA A 171 2.97 12.08 -14.50
C ALA A 171 3.08 13.33 -15.37
N ALA A 172 3.02 13.20 -16.70
CA ALA A 172 3.05 14.33 -17.63
C ALA A 172 1.86 15.28 -17.40
N LEU A 173 0.66 14.73 -17.25
CA LEU A 173 -0.56 15.50 -17.00
C LEU A 173 -0.51 16.24 -15.66
N LEU A 174 0.04 15.61 -14.61
CA LEU A 174 0.21 16.25 -13.30
C LEU A 174 1.27 17.35 -13.31
N LEU A 175 2.33 17.22 -14.12
CA LEU A 175 3.31 18.30 -14.30
C LEU A 175 2.72 19.52 -15.00
N GLU A 176 1.75 19.31 -15.88
CA GLU A 176 1.06 20.38 -16.60
C GLU A 176 -0.03 21.05 -15.75
N LYS A 177 -0.89 20.24 -15.11
CA LYS A 177 -2.11 20.71 -14.42
C LYS A 177 -1.97 20.84 -12.91
N GLU A 178 -0.92 20.28 -12.31
CA GLU A 178 -0.67 20.19 -10.85
C GLU A 178 -1.74 19.42 -10.06
N LYS A 179 -2.94 19.24 -10.64
CA LYS A 179 -4.06 18.52 -10.06
C LYS A 179 -4.89 17.90 -11.17
N ILE A 180 -5.29 16.62 -11.02
CA ILE A 180 -6.21 15.92 -11.92
C ILE A 180 -7.37 15.31 -11.12
N GLN A 181 -8.53 15.23 -11.76
CA GLN A 181 -9.75 14.65 -11.21
C GLN A 181 -9.92 13.20 -11.67
N ARG A 182 -10.88 12.49 -11.06
CA ARG A 182 -11.21 11.10 -11.35
C ARG A 182 -11.38 10.84 -12.85
N ASP A 183 -12.22 11.62 -13.52
CA ASP A 183 -12.56 11.42 -14.93
C ASP A 183 -11.33 11.53 -15.85
N GLU A 184 -10.44 12.48 -15.57
CA GLU A 184 -9.19 12.67 -16.32
C GLU A 184 -8.22 11.51 -16.09
N PHE A 185 -8.18 10.97 -14.86
CA PHE A 185 -7.34 9.82 -14.52
C PHE A 185 -7.87 8.53 -15.15
N GLU A 186 -9.17 8.26 -15.06
CA GLU A 186 -9.81 7.08 -15.66
C GLU A 186 -9.69 7.07 -17.19
N ALA A 187 -9.73 8.23 -17.84
CA ALA A 187 -9.53 8.36 -19.27
C ALA A 187 -8.14 7.89 -19.75
N LEU A 188 -7.12 7.91 -18.89
CA LEU A 188 -5.79 7.41 -19.23
C LEU A 188 -5.75 5.90 -19.46
N PHE A 189 -6.63 5.14 -18.78
CA PHE A 189 -6.75 3.68 -18.96
C PHE A 189 -7.59 3.31 -20.17
N THR A 190 -8.60 4.11 -20.52
CA THR A 190 -9.46 3.85 -21.70
C THR A 190 -8.70 4.07 -23.01
N ALA A 191 -7.78 5.02 -23.05
CA ALA A 191 -6.94 5.27 -24.23
C ALA A 191 -5.98 4.11 -24.57
N GLU A 192 -5.70 3.21 -23.64
CA GLU A 192 -4.92 1.99 -23.87
C GLU A 192 -5.70 0.91 -24.64
N ASN A 193 -7.03 0.84 -24.45
CA ASN A 193 -7.87 -0.16 -25.11
C ASN A 193 -8.21 0.20 -26.56
N GLU A 194 -7.91 1.40 -27.03
CA GLU A 194 -8.21 1.86 -28.41
C GLU A 194 -7.00 1.80 -29.37
N MET A 195 -5.83 1.36 -28.91
CA MET A 195 -4.71 1.12 -29.83
C MET A 195 -4.84 -0.25 -30.48
N PRO A 196 -4.97 -0.34 -31.83
CA PRO A 196 -4.97 -1.62 -32.52
C PRO A 196 -3.63 -2.30 -32.30
N GLN A 197 -3.69 -3.58 -31.92
CA GLN A 197 -2.53 -4.46 -31.95
C GLN A 197 -2.13 -4.65 -33.41
N GLU A 198 -1.06 -3.98 -33.86
CA GLU A 198 -0.37 -4.32 -35.08
C GLU A 198 0.65 -5.44 -34.83
#